data_da55f0b2354ec3a047fd2f26a7422aed
#
_entry.id   da55f0b2354ec3a047fd2f26a7422aed
#
_cell.length_a   1.000
_cell.length_b   1.000
_cell.length_c   1.000
_cell.angle_alpha   90.00
_cell.angle_beta   90.00
_cell.angle_gamma   90.00
#
_symmetry.space_group_name_H-M   'P 1'
#
loop_
_entity.id
_entity.type
_entity.pdbx_description
1 polymer ?
#
loop_
_entity_poly.entity_id
_entity_poly.type
_entity_poly.pdbx_seq_one_letter_code
_entity_poly.pdbx_strand_id
1 'polypeptide(L)'
;KIGLIPATISPYVIRAMGARAAHRYFLTGERFDAAEALRIGFVHRVVAADELDNAVDGLLKHLVSAGPAAARACKRLVIDVAEREINEQLIAATVEGIADIRASAEGKEGVQAFLQKRKPAWLA
;
A
#
# COMPACT_ATOMS: atom_id res chain seq x y z
N LYS A 1 7.49 -27.76 10.87
CA LYS A 1 7.48 -29.12 11.48
C LYS A 1 8.81 -29.84 11.38
N ILE A 2 9.87 -29.14 11.02
CA ILE A 2 11.26 -29.66 10.91
C ILE A 2 12.18 -29.12 12.02
N GLY A 3 11.62 -28.53 13.08
CA GLY A 3 12.39 -27.96 14.20
C GLY A 3 13.03 -26.60 13.91
N LEU A 4 12.58 -25.90 12.84
CA LEU A 4 13.07 -24.57 12.49
C LEU A 4 11.94 -23.54 12.66
N ILE A 5 12.35 -22.27 12.81
CA ILE A 5 11.45 -21.11 12.84
C ILE A 5 11.63 -20.25 11.60
N PRO A 6 10.60 -19.54 11.12
CA PRO A 6 10.70 -18.66 9.94
C PRO A 6 11.33 -17.28 10.29
N ALA A 7 12.49 -17.29 10.99
CA ALA A 7 13.06 -16.09 11.58
C ALA A 7 13.36 -15.00 10.56
N THR A 8 14.00 -15.34 9.45
CA THR A 8 14.45 -14.38 8.42
C THR A 8 13.28 -13.64 7.75
N ILE A 9 12.17 -14.36 7.48
CA ILE A 9 11.01 -13.81 6.78
C ILE A 9 9.98 -13.18 7.75
N SER A 10 10.08 -13.52 9.05
CA SER A 10 9.05 -13.14 10.03
C SER A 10 8.71 -11.65 10.08
N PRO A 11 9.65 -10.69 10.02
CA PRO A 11 9.31 -9.27 10.07
C PRO A 11 8.37 -8.84 8.93
N TYR A 12 8.59 -9.39 7.74
CA TYR A 12 7.79 -9.08 6.55
C TYR A 12 6.42 -9.75 6.61
N VAL A 13 6.39 -11.02 6.97
CA VAL A 13 5.15 -11.81 7.05
C VAL A 13 4.25 -11.30 8.16
N ILE A 14 4.79 -11.04 9.36
CA ILE A 14 4.00 -10.49 10.48
C ILE A 14 3.42 -9.13 10.12
N ARG A 15 4.19 -8.28 9.45
CA ARG A 15 3.71 -6.97 9.00
C ARG A 15 2.59 -7.08 7.96
N ALA A 16 2.66 -8.09 7.08
CA ALA A 16 1.67 -8.31 6.02
C ALA A 16 0.36 -8.94 6.53
N MET A 17 0.43 -9.98 7.40
CA MET A 17 -0.76 -10.73 7.84
C MET A 17 -1.23 -10.38 9.26
N GLY A 18 -0.46 -9.57 9.97
CA GLY A 18 -0.71 -9.23 11.37
C GLY A 18 -0.23 -10.30 12.35
N ALA A 19 0.09 -9.85 13.57
CA ALA A 19 0.63 -10.73 14.61
C ALA A 19 -0.33 -11.87 14.99
N ARG A 20 -1.64 -11.63 15.00
CA ARG A 20 -2.65 -12.64 15.35
C ARG A 20 -2.67 -13.82 14.39
N ALA A 21 -2.68 -13.56 13.08
CA ALA A 21 -2.63 -14.61 12.07
C ALA A 21 -1.26 -15.31 12.06
N ALA A 22 -0.17 -14.55 12.14
CA ALA A 22 1.16 -15.10 12.24
C ALA A 22 1.33 -16.03 13.44
N HIS A 23 0.78 -15.65 14.61
CA HIS A 23 0.80 -16.48 15.81
C HIS A 23 0.19 -17.87 15.56
N ARG A 24 -0.98 -17.93 14.91
CA ARG A 24 -1.59 -19.20 14.54
C ARG A 24 -0.69 -20.00 13.61
N TYR A 25 -0.35 -19.44 12.45
CA TYR A 25 0.30 -20.20 11.38
C TYR A 25 1.77 -20.54 11.66
N PHE A 26 2.49 -19.71 12.41
CA PHE A 26 3.85 -20.00 12.83
C PHE A 26 3.92 -21.13 13.85
N LEU A 27 2.95 -21.21 14.78
CA LEU A 27 2.93 -22.26 15.79
C LEU A 27 2.41 -23.58 15.24
N THR A 28 1.35 -23.57 14.44
CA THR A 28 0.74 -24.79 13.95
C THR A 28 1.44 -25.36 12.72
N GLY A 29 2.06 -24.51 11.91
CA GLY A 29 2.63 -24.88 10.63
C GLY A 29 1.57 -25.48 9.68
N GLU A 30 0.29 -25.13 9.86
CA GLU A 30 -0.78 -25.53 8.95
C GLU A 30 -0.68 -24.76 7.64
N ARG A 31 -1.17 -25.37 6.58
CA ARG A 31 -1.29 -24.72 5.27
C ARG A 31 -2.59 -23.95 5.19
N PHE A 32 -2.60 -22.87 4.42
CA PHE A 32 -3.80 -22.14 4.09
C PHE A 32 -3.85 -21.86 2.58
N ASP A 33 -5.03 -21.71 2.05
CA ASP A 33 -5.31 -21.45 0.65
C ASP A 33 -5.40 -19.93 0.36
N ALA A 34 -5.68 -19.59 -0.91
CA ALA A 34 -5.81 -18.21 -1.34
C ALA A 34 -7.01 -17.49 -0.70
N ALA A 35 -8.10 -18.19 -0.45
CA ALA A 35 -9.28 -17.61 0.20
C ALA A 35 -8.98 -17.22 1.65
N GLU A 36 -8.27 -18.06 2.39
CA GLU A 36 -7.82 -17.73 3.73
C GLU A 36 -6.76 -16.62 3.72
N ALA A 37 -5.83 -16.61 2.74
CA ALA A 37 -4.87 -15.53 2.57
C ALA A 37 -5.55 -14.15 2.39
N LEU A 38 -6.65 -14.11 1.62
CA LEU A 38 -7.50 -12.91 1.47
C LEU A 38 -8.19 -12.54 2.79
N ARG A 39 -8.79 -13.54 3.48
CA ARG A 39 -9.52 -13.32 4.73
C ARG A 39 -8.64 -12.73 5.84
N ILE A 40 -7.38 -13.16 5.93
CA ILE A 40 -6.43 -12.67 6.93
C ILE A 40 -5.67 -11.41 6.48
N GLY A 41 -5.97 -10.86 5.32
CA GLY A 41 -5.34 -9.65 4.79
C GLY A 41 -3.91 -9.85 4.25
N PHE A 42 -3.48 -11.10 4.06
CA PHE A 42 -2.14 -11.40 3.52
C PHE A 42 -2.02 -11.06 2.03
N VAL A 43 -3.12 -11.19 1.29
CA VAL A 43 -3.26 -10.72 -0.10
C VAL A 43 -4.45 -9.79 -0.23
N HIS A 44 -4.41 -8.86 -1.18
CA HIS A 44 -5.47 -7.86 -1.37
C HIS A 44 -6.61 -8.38 -2.25
N ARG A 45 -6.33 -9.35 -3.13
CA ARG A 45 -7.29 -9.88 -4.09
C ARG A 45 -6.94 -11.30 -4.47
N VAL A 46 -7.98 -12.10 -4.70
CA VAL A 46 -7.90 -13.43 -5.29
C VAL A 46 -8.79 -13.44 -6.53
N VAL A 47 -8.30 -13.98 -7.61
CA VAL A 47 -9.00 -14.11 -8.90
C VAL A 47 -8.76 -15.50 -9.50
N ALA A 48 -9.54 -15.90 -10.49
CA ALA A 48 -9.23 -17.07 -11.28
C ALA A 48 -7.88 -16.90 -12.01
N ALA A 49 -7.21 -18.00 -12.32
CA ALA A 49 -5.85 -17.95 -12.89
C ALA A 49 -5.80 -17.24 -14.24
N ASP A 50 -6.83 -17.41 -15.06
CA ASP A 50 -7.00 -16.75 -16.37
C ASP A 50 -7.37 -15.27 -16.28
N GLU A 51 -7.82 -14.81 -15.12
CA GLU A 51 -8.14 -13.39 -14.84
C GLU A 51 -7.01 -12.60 -14.18
N LEU A 52 -5.87 -13.24 -13.89
CA LEU A 52 -4.78 -12.61 -13.15
C LEU A 52 -4.23 -11.38 -13.88
N ASP A 53 -3.93 -11.51 -15.17
CA ASP A 53 -3.36 -10.42 -15.96
C ASP A 53 -4.34 -9.25 -16.08
N ASN A 54 -5.63 -9.52 -16.31
CA ASN A 54 -6.68 -8.49 -16.34
C ASN A 54 -6.78 -7.74 -15.01
N ALA A 55 -6.68 -8.45 -13.89
CA ALA A 55 -6.72 -7.85 -12.57
C ALA A 55 -5.49 -6.97 -12.28
N VAL A 56 -4.31 -7.42 -12.71
CA VAL A 56 -3.05 -6.66 -12.60
C VAL A 56 -3.11 -5.42 -13.49
N ASP A 57 -3.54 -5.54 -14.75
CA ASP A 57 -3.68 -4.43 -15.67
C ASP A 57 -4.66 -3.36 -15.16
N GLY A 58 -5.76 -3.80 -14.54
CA GLY A 58 -6.69 -2.89 -13.88
C GLY A 58 -6.03 -2.08 -12.77
N LEU A 59 -5.23 -2.72 -11.93
CA LEU A 59 -4.48 -2.04 -10.87
C LEU A 59 -3.41 -1.10 -11.43
N LEU A 60 -2.68 -1.53 -12.46
CA LEU A 60 -1.66 -0.71 -13.11
C LEU A 60 -2.26 0.56 -13.72
N LYS A 61 -3.45 0.48 -14.36
CA LYS A 61 -4.16 1.66 -14.87
C LYS A 61 -4.45 2.69 -13.78
N HIS A 62 -4.83 2.26 -12.58
CA HIS A 62 -5.00 3.18 -11.45
C HIS A 62 -3.67 3.79 -10.99
N LEU A 63 -2.61 2.99 -10.91
CA LEU A 63 -1.30 3.46 -10.47
C LEU A 63 -0.71 4.50 -11.45
N VAL A 64 -0.78 4.25 -12.75
CA VAL A 64 -0.25 5.17 -13.77
C VAL A 64 -1.12 6.42 -13.96
N SER A 65 -2.37 6.40 -13.52
CA SER A 65 -3.24 7.58 -13.54
C SER A 65 -2.92 8.58 -12.44
N ALA A 66 -2.21 8.17 -11.40
CA ALA A 66 -1.80 9.06 -10.31
C ALA A 66 -0.57 9.89 -10.68
N GLY A 67 -0.45 11.08 -10.11
CA GLY A 67 0.76 11.89 -10.23
C GLY A 67 1.98 11.13 -9.70
N PRO A 68 3.07 10.98 -10.47
CA PRO A 68 4.19 10.11 -10.10
C PRO A 68 4.93 10.57 -8.83
N ALA A 69 5.03 11.87 -8.57
CA ALA A 69 5.62 12.39 -7.34
C ALA A 69 4.68 12.18 -6.15
N ALA A 70 3.38 12.43 -6.34
CA ALA A 70 2.36 12.19 -5.31
C ALA A 70 2.27 10.70 -4.94
N ALA A 71 2.31 9.78 -5.91
CA ALA A 71 2.31 8.34 -5.66
C ALA A 71 3.53 7.90 -4.83
N ARG A 72 4.73 8.41 -5.14
CA ARG A 72 5.94 8.16 -4.35
C ARG A 72 5.82 8.71 -2.93
N ALA A 73 5.28 9.92 -2.78
CA ALA A 73 5.07 10.54 -1.48
C ALA A 73 4.04 9.75 -0.64
N CYS A 74 2.92 9.32 -1.24
CA CYS A 74 1.94 8.46 -0.58
C CYS A 74 2.55 7.14 -0.09
N LYS A 75 3.38 6.49 -0.91
CA LYS A 75 4.07 5.26 -0.49
C LYS A 75 4.95 5.49 0.73
N ARG A 76 5.69 6.60 0.76
CA ARG A 76 6.52 6.97 1.90
C ARG A 76 5.66 7.31 3.12
N LEU A 77 4.61 8.11 2.94
CA LEU A 77 3.69 8.51 4.01
C LEU A 77 3.13 7.30 4.76
N VAL A 78 2.70 6.25 4.05
CA VAL A 78 2.20 5.03 4.68
C VAL A 78 3.27 4.40 5.60
N ILE A 79 4.53 4.35 5.15
CA ILE A 79 5.64 3.80 5.95
C ILE A 79 5.94 4.69 7.15
N ASP A 80 5.91 6.01 6.95
CA ASP A 80 6.32 6.98 7.96
C ASP A 80 5.28 7.16 9.06
N VAL A 81 3.99 6.89 8.80
CA VAL A 81 2.90 7.06 9.78
C VAL A 81 2.34 5.75 10.33
N ALA A 82 2.53 4.62 9.63
CA ALA A 82 2.01 3.33 10.09
C ALA A 82 2.61 2.96 11.45
N GLU A 83 1.75 2.53 12.37
CA GLU A 83 2.13 2.06 13.71
C GLU A 83 2.77 3.14 14.61
N ARG A 84 2.70 4.41 14.24
CA ARG A 84 3.16 5.53 15.09
C ARG A 84 2.01 6.07 15.92
N GLU A 85 2.33 6.51 17.15
CA GLU A 85 1.40 7.24 17.99
C GLU A 85 1.04 8.59 17.37
N ILE A 86 -0.26 8.91 17.38
CA ILE A 86 -0.76 10.19 16.87
C ILE A 86 -0.49 11.25 17.97
N ASN A 87 0.50 12.09 17.71
CA ASN A 87 0.92 13.18 18.57
C ASN A 87 1.13 14.46 17.74
N GLU A 88 1.39 15.58 18.43
CA GLU A 88 1.56 16.87 17.78
C GLU A 88 2.69 16.87 16.73
N GLN A 89 3.79 16.15 16.99
CA GLN A 89 4.90 16.07 16.05
C GLN A 89 4.50 15.33 14.75
N LEU A 90 3.76 14.22 14.86
CA LEU A 90 3.27 13.48 13.69
C LEU A 90 2.25 14.32 12.92
N ILE A 91 1.35 15.00 13.62
CA ILE A 91 0.36 15.91 13.02
C ILE A 91 1.09 17.02 12.25
N ALA A 92 2.05 17.70 12.87
CA ALA A 92 2.82 18.76 12.23
C ALA A 92 3.53 18.26 10.96
N ALA A 93 4.19 17.10 11.02
CA ALA A 93 4.87 16.50 9.86
C ALA A 93 3.91 16.16 8.72
N THR A 94 2.71 15.68 9.02
CA THR A 94 1.71 15.39 7.96
C THR A 94 1.10 16.65 7.36
N VAL A 95 0.91 17.70 8.14
CA VAL A 95 0.46 19.02 7.67
C VAL A 95 1.51 19.66 6.76
N GLU A 96 2.79 19.61 7.13
CA GLU A 96 3.89 20.09 6.30
C GLU A 96 3.96 19.27 4.99
N GLY A 97 3.88 17.95 5.09
CA GLY A 97 3.93 17.06 3.92
C GLY A 97 2.85 17.36 2.88
N ILE A 98 1.60 17.58 3.29
CA ILE A 98 0.54 17.94 2.32
C ILE A 98 0.74 19.35 1.76
N ALA A 99 1.25 20.29 2.56
CA ALA A 99 1.53 21.65 2.08
C ALA A 99 2.62 21.64 0.99
N ASP A 100 3.69 20.87 1.19
CA ASP A 100 4.79 20.72 0.23
C ASP A 100 4.31 20.09 -1.09
N ILE A 101 3.56 18.98 -1.00
CA ILE A 101 3.01 18.34 -2.20
C ILE A 101 2.10 19.29 -2.96
N ARG A 102 1.23 20.03 -2.27
CA ARG A 102 0.33 20.99 -2.87
C ARG A 102 1.07 22.17 -3.51
N ALA A 103 2.18 22.61 -2.93
CA ALA A 103 3.03 23.68 -3.46
C ALA A 103 3.90 23.24 -4.64
N SER A 104 4.10 21.94 -4.84
CA SER A 104 4.92 21.39 -5.92
C SER A 104 4.34 21.69 -7.31
N ALA A 105 5.18 21.59 -8.35
CA ALA A 105 4.72 21.76 -9.73
C ALA A 105 3.65 20.73 -10.12
N GLU A 106 3.85 19.44 -9.74
CA GLU A 106 2.88 18.38 -9.99
C GLU A 106 1.56 18.60 -9.23
N GLY A 107 1.63 19.03 -7.96
CA GLY A 107 0.45 19.33 -7.17
C GLY A 107 -0.37 20.49 -7.74
N LYS A 108 0.30 21.57 -8.18
CA LYS A 108 -0.36 22.69 -8.85
C LYS A 108 -1.01 22.28 -10.17
N GLU A 109 -0.30 21.51 -10.99
CA GLU A 109 -0.83 20.97 -12.25
C GLU A 109 -2.06 20.08 -12.01
N GLY A 110 -1.98 19.16 -11.04
CA GLY A 110 -3.11 18.29 -10.71
C GLY A 110 -4.36 19.04 -10.28
N VAL A 111 -4.20 20.03 -9.41
CA VAL A 111 -5.31 20.89 -8.96
C VAL A 111 -5.89 21.69 -10.13
N GLN A 112 -5.04 22.30 -10.97
CA GLN A 112 -5.52 23.05 -12.14
C GLN A 112 -6.22 22.15 -13.15
N ALA A 113 -5.67 20.98 -13.46
CA ALA A 113 -6.29 20.02 -14.37
C ALA A 113 -7.69 19.61 -13.87
N PHE A 114 -7.83 19.34 -12.57
CA PHE A 114 -9.10 19.03 -11.94
C PHE A 114 -10.12 20.16 -12.08
N LEU A 115 -9.75 21.39 -11.72
CA LEU A 115 -10.62 22.57 -11.82
C LEU A 115 -11.04 22.87 -13.26
N GLN A 116 -10.13 22.66 -14.22
CA GLN A 116 -10.37 22.87 -15.65
C GLN A 116 -11.02 21.67 -16.34
N LYS A 117 -11.30 20.58 -15.62
CA LYS A 117 -11.89 19.33 -16.14
C LYS A 117 -11.11 18.76 -17.34
N ARG A 118 -9.77 18.84 -17.31
CA ARG A 118 -8.87 18.28 -18.31
C ARG A 118 -7.99 17.19 -17.71
N LYS A 119 -7.34 16.41 -18.57
CA LYS A 119 -6.31 15.49 -18.13
C LYS A 119 -5.08 16.27 -17.63
N PRO A 120 -4.45 15.81 -16.54
CA PRO A 120 -3.18 16.38 -16.11
C PRO A 120 -2.04 16.00 -17.08
N ALA A 121 -0.96 16.78 -17.06
CA ALA A 121 0.14 16.64 -18.02
C ALA A 121 0.84 15.26 -18.00
N TRP A 122 0.80 14.53 -16.89
CA TRP A 122 1.37 13.17 -16.81
C TRP A 122 0.50 12.09 -17.48
N LEU A 123 -0.68 12.44 -17.98
CA LEU A 123 -1.59 11.57 -18.75
C LEU A 123 -1.72 12.01 -20.22
N ALA A 124 -0.89 12.99 -20.63
CA ALA A 124 -0.89 13.50 -21.99
C ALA A 124 -0.07 12.60 -22.92
#